data_0bacab3cdf816ad492171d15c3c8b108
#
_entry.id   0bacab3cdf816ad492171d15c3c8b108
#
_cell.length_a   1.000
_cell.length_b   1.000
_cell.length_c   1.000
_cell.angle_alpha   90.00
_cell.angle_beta   90.00
_cell.angle_gamma   90.00
#
_symmetry.space_group_name_H-M   'P 1'
#
loop_
_entity.id
_entity.type
_entity.pdbx_description
1 polymer ?
#
loop_
_entity_poly.entity_id
_entity_poly.type
_entity_poly.pdbx_seq_one_letter_code
_entity_poly.pdbx_strand_id
1 'polypeptide(L)'
;ENQCIAPFDRTYCYPPSTASRRELQYQSLINARFPTYRIVEVAEDGDDFYACGFCEDAKMTWIKGRREGNDVIFPSGQYMGMIGDFPINFTGVTSTDEVGLVETSEFVMECAADGGLYTDQIYATQIYDSYGSTYIYFDTELKPYVLEAVRPEKPQELIHEVSTGTPYIILRFSPLNVDGYLMDLENLYYRIYLDGRLFRFNVSDYPLLPENTTEISVMYNDSWNFFDYDGYYSRLFSFDNLNYDVMEVEMVYRLKGKELTSERLAIPNPTKEPDGITSVVGEGEVSTVCYDLQGRRIPSAAHGPVVRRTLLPDGSQRT
;
A
#
# COMPACT_ATOMS: atom_id res chain seq x y z
N GLU A 1 12.83 4.93 42.72
CA GLU A 1 11.96 6.09 42.83
C GLU A 1 10.86 5.95 41.80
N ASN A 2 9.64 5.58 42.25
CA ASN A 2 8.46 5.53 41.40
C ASN A 2 8.13 6.95 40.95
N GLN A 3 8.50 7.33 39.74
CA GLN A 3 7.89 8.49 39.12
C GLN A 3 6.41 8.16 38.95
N CYS A 4 5.58 8.84 39.75
CA CYS A 4 4.13 8.90 39.51
C CYS A 4 3.93 9.49 38.11
N ILE A 5 3.64 8.63 37.13
CA ILE A 5 3.08 9.07 35.87
C ILE A 5 1.78 9.78 36.22
N ALA A 6 1.66 11.06 35.86
CA ALA A 6 0.43 11.84 36.11
C ALA A 6 -0.76 11.04 35.57
N PRO A 7 -1.89 11.04 36.28
CA PRO A 7 -3.08 10.34 35.79
C PRO A 7 -3.49 10.98 34.45
N PHE A 8 -3.29 10.22 33.35
CA PHE A 8 -3.77 10.64 32.04
C PHE A 8 -5.29 10.77 32.11
N ASP A 9 -5.80 11.88 31.57
CA ASP A 9 -7.22 11.98 31.30
C ASP A 9 -7.57 10.93 30.24
N ARG A 10 -8.23 9.85 30.65
CA ARG A 10 -8.69 8.76 29.80
C ARG A 10 -10.10 9.01 29.25
N THR A 11 -10.42 10.25 29.00
CA THR A 11 -11.73 10.63 28.49
C THR A 11 -11.74 10.55 26.97
N TYR A 12 -12.63 9.72 26.43
CA TYR A 12 -12.91 9.70 25.00
C TYR A 12 -13.70 10.93 24.59
N CYS A 13 -13.34 11.53 23.48
CA CYS A 13 -14.18 12.53 22.83
C CYS A 13 -15.09 11.87 21.79
N TYR A 14 -16.29 12.42 21.62
CA TYR A 14 -17.23 11.98 20.59
C TYR A 14 -17.90 13.20 19.96
N PRO A 15 -18.10 13.20 18.64
CA PRO A 15 -18.89 14.25 18.02
C PRO A 15 -20.35 14.18 18.49
N PRO A 16 -21.03 15.32 18.67
CA PRO A 16 -22.44 15.33 18.96
C PRO A 16 -23.26 14.72 17.83
N SER A 17 -24.47 14.24 18.11
CA SER A 17 -25.35 13.62 17.12
C SER A 17 -25.77 14.59 16.02
N THR A 18 -25.67 15.89 16.26
CA THR A 18 -25.99 16.98 15.33
C THR A 18 -24.85 17.31 14.37
N ALA A 19 -23.64 16.82 14.64
CA ALA A 19 -22.46 17.10 13.83
C ALA A 19 -22.64 16.63 12.38
N SER A 20 -22.22 17.46 11.45
CA SER A 20 -22.14 17.09 10.03
C SER A 20 -21.00 16.09 9.82
N ARG A 21 -21.29 14.93 9.24
CA ARG A 21 -20.35 13.83 9.04
C ARG A 21 -20.04 13.62 7.59
N ARG A 22 -18.76 13.29 7.31
CA ARG A 22 -18.31 12.90 5.97
C ARG A 22 -17.15 11.94 6.07
N GLU A 23 -16.94 11.19 4.98
CA GLU A 23 -15.81 10.27 4.84
C GLU A 23 -14.68 10.94 4.06
N LEU A 24 -13.46 10.70 4.51
CA LEU A 24 -12.24 11.09 3.81
C LEU A 24 -11.36 9.86 3.62
N GLN A 25 -10.56 9.87 2.57
CA GLN A 25 -9.52 8.88 2.35
C GLN A 25 -8.27 9.28 3.14
N TYR A 26 -7.92 8.48 4.12
CA TYR A 26 -6.65 8.59 4.84
C TYR A 26 -5.53 7.98 4.02
N GLN A 27 -4.43 8.72 3.91
CA GLN A 27 -3.20 8.25 3.29
C GLN A 27 -2.02 8.62 4.18
N SER A 28 -1.16 7.65 4.52
CA SER A 28 0.09 7.87 5.22
C SER A 28 1.22 7.16 4.50
N LEU A 29 2.33 7.87 4.26
CA LEU A 29 3.51 7.41 3.53
C LEU A 29 4.80 7.50 4.34
N ILE A 30 4.75 7.85 5.62
CA ILE A 30 5.94 8.12 6.46
C ILE A 30 6.89 6.93 6.50
N ASN A 31 6.33 5.77 6.41
CA ASN A 31 7.08 4.57 6.19
C ASN A 31 6.85 4.13 4.75
N ALA A 32 7.74 4.52 3.84
CA ALA A 32 7.66 4.13 2.44
C ALA A 32 7.55 2.59 2.23
N ARG A 33 7.89 1.82 3.28
CA ARG A 33 7.69 0.38 3.29
C ARG A 33 6.27 -0.05 3.67
N PHE A 34 5.46 0.87 4.27
CA PHE A 34 4.14 0.55 4.82
C PHE A 34 3.15 1.70 4.58
N PRO A 35 2.90 2.10 3.32
CA PRO A 35 1.86 3.10 3.06
C PRO A 35 0.53 2.55 3.57
N THR A 36 -0.18 3.40 4.31
CA THR A 36 -1.47 3.05 4.89
C THR A 36 -2.56 3.83 4.20
N TYR A 37 -3.55 3.13 3.65
CA TYR A 37 -4.74 3.71 3.04
C TYR A 37 -5.98 3.18 3.75
N ARG A 38 -6.89 4.07 4.15
CA ARG A 38 -8.18 3.69 4.74
C ARG A 38 -9.21 4.79 4.59
N ILE A 39 -10.45 4.47 4.84
CA ILE A 39 -11.51 5.47 4.97
C ILE A 39 -11.61 5.86 6.44
N VAL A 40 -11.62 7.16 6.70
CA VAL A 40 -11.81 7.75 8.02
C VAL A 40 -13.07 8.60 8.01
N GLU A 41 -13.73 8.66 9.17
CA GLU A 41 -14.89 9.53 9.36
C GLU A 41 -14.44 10.82 10.02
N VAL A 42 -14.91 11.96 9.51
CA VAL A 42 -14.75 13.26 10.15
C VAL A 42 -16.12 13.86 10.43
N ALA A 43 -16.20 14.67 11.49
CA ALA A 43 -17.44 15.33 11.88
C ALA A 43 -17.17 16.79 12.30
N GLU A 44 -18.10 17.69 11.98
CA GLU A 44 -17.98 19.12 12.25
C GLU A 44 -19.24 19.63 12.99
N ASP A 45 -19.04 20.39 14.07
CA ASP A 45 -20.09 21.05 14.83
C ASP A 45 -19.65 22.47 15.22
N GLY A 46 -20.03 23.47 14.41
CA GLY A 46 -19.49 24.83 14.53
C GLY A 46 -17.99 24.83 14.22
N ASP A 47 -17.20 25.30 15.18
CA ASP A 47 -15.73 25.33 15.07
C ASP A 47 -15.09 24.02 15.58
N ASP A 48 -15.86 23.15 16.23
CA ASP A 48 -15.36 21.84 16.67
C ASP A 48 -15.22 20.87 15.50
N PHE A 49 -14.03 20.26 15.37
CA PHE A 49 -13.72 19.28 14.36
C PHE A 49 -13.35 17.95 15.02
N TYR A 50 -13.85 16.85 14.51
CA TYR A 50 -13.59 15.52 15.02
C TYR A 50 -13.09 14.63 13.90
N ALA A 51 -12.10 13.77 14.18
CA ALA A 51 -11.61 12.78 13.25
C ALA A 51 -11.51 11.41 13.92
N CYS A 52 -12.00 10.38 13.24
CA CYS A 52 -12.00 8.99 13.70
C CYS A 52 -11.03 8.16 12.88
N GLY A 53 -10.28 7.25 13.51
CA GLY A 53 -9.49 6.29 12.76
C GLY A 53 -8.04 6.71 12.50
N PHE A 54 -7.48 7.64 13.24
CA PHE A 54 -6.07 8.05 13.14
C PHE A 54 -5.08 7.01 13.69
N CYS A 55 -5.54 6.04 14.47
CA CYS A 55 -4.72 4.96 14.98
C CYS A 55 -5.26 3.61 14.47
N GLU A 56 -4.39 2.77 13.90
CA GLU A 56 -4.77 1.46 13.38
C GLU A 56 -5.33 0.54 14.48
N ASP A 57 -4.73 0.60 15.68
CA ASP A 57 -5.16 -0.22 16.81
C ASP A 57 -6.37 0.37 17.56
N ALA A 58 -6.82 1.57 17.17
CA ALA A 58 -7.95 2.27 17.77
C ALA A 58 -8.84 2.91 16.68
N LYS A 59 -9.21 2.14 15.67
CA LYS A 59 -9.95 2.59 14.46
C LYS A 59 -11.27 3.32 14.74
N MET A 60 -11.89 3.07 15.88
CA MET A 60 -13.19 3.65 16.25
C MET A 60 -13.06 4.81 17.24
N THR A 61 -11.84 5.27 17.52
CA THR A 61 -11.60 6.35 18.46
C THR A 61 -11.52 7.68 17.75
N TRP A 62 -12.18 8.66 18.34
CA TRP A 62 -12.22 10.03 17.88
C TRP A 62 -11.13 10.87 18.55
N ILE A 63 -10.51 11.76 17.78
CA ILE A 63 -9.75 12.90 18.28
C ILE A 63 -10.52 14.18 17.97
N LYS A 64 -10.40 15.18 18.84
CA LYS A 64 -11.08 16.47 18.69
C LYS A 64 -10.07 17.56 18.36
N GLY A 65 -10.35 18.30 17.32
CA GLY A 65 -9.69 19.54 16.94
C GLY A 65 -10.65 20.72 16.95
N ARG A 66 -10.13 21.85 16.54
CA ARG A 66 -10.90 23.08 16.29
C ARG A 66 -10.52 23.65 14.93
N ARG A 67 -11.47 24.29 14.27
CA ARG A 67 -11.24 25.02 13.04
C ARG A 67 -10.87 26.48 13.36
N GLU A 68 -9.76 26.94 12.81
CA GLU A 68 -9.31 28.33 12.85
C GLU A 68 -9.00 28.81 11.42
N GLY A 69 -9.97 29.47 10.78
CA GLY A 69 -9.85 29.85 9.39
C GLY A 69 -9.81 28.62 8.46
N ASN A 70 -8.69 28.43 7.76
CA ASN A 70 -8.48 27.26 6.92
C ASN A 70 -7.81 26.11 7.67
N ASP A 71 -7.37 26.32 8.89
CA ASP A 71 -6.66 25.29 9.64
C ASP A 71 -7.60 24.48 10.54
N VAL A 72 -7.28 23.20 10.69
CA VAL A 72 -7.83 22.32 11.70
C VAL A 72 -6.71 21.94 12.66
N ILE A 73 -6.85 22.30 13.91
CA ILE A 73 -5.83 22.18 14.95
C ILE A 73 -6.24 21.12 15.94
N PHE A 74 -5.46 20.06 16.05
CA PHE A 74 -5.68 18.96 17.01
C PHE A 74 -4.69 19.08 18.17
N PRO A 75 -5.14 19.31 19.41
CA PRO A 75 -4.27 19.28 20.59
C PRO A 75 -3.63 17.91 20.79
N SER A 76 -2.36 17.89 21.18
CA SER A 76 -1.66 16.67 21.58
C SER A 76 -2.13 16.14 22.93
N GLY A 77 -1.83 14.87 23.20
CA GLY A 77 -2.15 14.22 24.48
C GLY A 77 -3.58 13.64 24.55
N GLN A 78 -4.32 13.61 23.44
CA GLN A 78 -5.67 13.04 23.43
C GLN A 78 -5.64 11.52 23.53
N TYR A 79 -6.39 10.98 24.49
CA TYR A 79 -6.50 9.55 24.70
C TYR A 79 -7.24 8.86 23.55
N MET A 80 -6.61 7.83 22.99
CA MET A 80 -7.16 7.07 21.85
C MET A 80 -7.56 5.64 22.20
N GLY A 81 -7.27 5.18 23.41
CA GLY A 81 -7.62 3.82 23.82
C GLY A 81 -6.46 3.04 24.41
N MET A 82 -6.48 1.73 24.27
CA MET A 82 -5.50 0.80 24.81
C MET A 82 -5.00 -0.14 23.71
N ILE A 83 -3.70 -0.44 23.74
CA ILE A 83 -3.10 -1.58 23.02
C ILE A 83 -2.72 -2.61 24.09
N GLY A 84 -3.49 -3.70 24.21
CA GLY A 84 -3.37 -4.61 25.36
C GLY A 84 -3.63 -3.84 26.67
N ASP A 85 -2.66 -3.81 27.55
CA ASP A 85 -2.72 -3.10 28.83
C ASP A 85 -2.15 -1.66 28.80
N PHE A 86 -1.70 -1.19 27.64
CA PHE A 86 -0.99 0.07 27.49
C PHE A 86 -1.90 1.16 26.92
N PRO A 87 -2.03 2.33 27.59
CA PRO A 87 -2.76 3.46 27.06
C PRO A 87 -2.02 4.08 25.87
N ILE A 88 -2.79 4.54 24.88
CA ILE A 88 -2.30 5.22 23.70
C ILE A 88 -2.90 6.61 23.56
N ASN A 89 -2.05 7.55 23.15
CA ASN A 89 -2.43 8.94 22.95
C ASN A 89 -2.02 9.43 21.55
N PHE A 90 -2.80 10.35 21.03
CA PHE A 90 -2.45 11.14 19.85
C PHE A 90 -1.50 12.27 20.23
N THR A 91 -0.44 12.48 19.48
CA THR A 91 0.57 13.51 19.72
C THR A 91 1.10 14.07 18.41
N GLY A 92 1.06 15.40 18.25
CA GLY A 92 1.75 16.08 17.16
C GLY A 92 3.26 16.01 17.35
N VAL A 93 4.00 15.96 16.24
CA VAL A 93 5.47 15.83 16.25
C VAL A 93 6.07 16.75 15.18
N THR A 94 7.20 17.32 15.49
CA THR A 94 8.03 18.06 14.51
C THR A 94 9.45 17.52 14.46
N SER A 95 10.12 17.67 13.34
CA SER A 95 11.54 17.34 13.20
C SER A 95 12.39 18.56 13.47
N THR A 96 13.46 18.38 14.26
CA THR A 96 14.49 19.40 14.46
C THR A 96 15.87 18.82 14.12
N ASP A 97 16.75 19.65 13.56
CA ASP A 97 18.12 19.23 13.19
C ASP A 97 18.98 18.82 14.39
N GLU A 98 18.65 19.33 15.59
CA GLU A 98 19.46 19.12 16.79
C GLU A 98 19.07 17.88 17.60
N VAL A 99 17.78 17.55 17.66
CA VAL A 99 17.23 16.55 18.59
C VAL A 99 16.47 15.44 17.88
N GLY A 100 16.23 15.58 16.58
CA GLY A 100 15.38 14.68 15.82
C GLY A 100 13.89 15.03 15.98
N LEU A 101 13.06 14.03 16.29
CA LEU A 101 11.62 14.21 16.44
C LEU A 101 11.26 14.70 17.85
N VAL A 102 10.51 15.79 17.92
CA VAL A 102 10.07 16.44 19.18
C VAL A 102 8.55 16.58 19.18
N GLU A 103 7.94 16.27 20.33
CA GLU A 103 6.51 16.47 20.52
C GLU A 103 6.14 17.95 20.42
N THR A 104 5.00 18.20 19.80
CA THR A 104 4.37 19.53 19.75
C THR A 104 3.10 19.54 20.57
N SER A 105 2.67 20.71 21.02
CA SER A 105 1.38 20.87 21.73
C SER A 105 0.17 20.65 20.83
N GLU A 106 0.37 20.76 19.52
CA GLU A 106 -0.70 20.74 18.53
C GLU A 106 -0.20 20.12 17.22
N PHE A 107 -1.11 19.51 16.50
CA PHE A 107 -0.95 19.04 15.11
C PHE A 107 -1.92 19.82 14.22
N VAL A 108 -1.43 20.38 13.13
CA VAL A 108 -2.21 21.29 12.27
C VAL A 108 -2.36 20.70 10.88
N MET A 109 -3.57 20.74 10.34
CA MET A 109 -3.88 20.40 8.96
C MET A 109 -4.59 21.57 8.28
N GLU A 110 -4.18 21.90 7.05
CA GLU A 110 -4.83 22.90 6.21
C GLU A 110 -6.01 22.28 5.46
N CYS A 111 -7.17 22.92 5.54
CA CYS A 111 -8.35 22.55 4.77
C CYS A 111 -8.27 23.14 3.36
N ALA A 112 -8.09 22.31 2.38
CA ALA A 112 -8.01 22.70 0.98
C ALA A 112 -9.39 22.97 0.34
N ALA A 113 -9.39 23.63 -0.81
CA ALA A 113 -10.62 23.98 -1.52
C ALA A 113 -11.43 22.76 -2.01
N ASP A 114 -10.79 21.62 -2.18
CA ASP A 114 -11.42 20.34 -2.51
C ASP A 114 -12.10 19.67 -1.32
N GLY A 115 -11.90 20.21 -0.11
CA GLY A 115 -12.41 19.67 1.15
C GLY A 115 -11.51 18.63 1.79
N GLY A 116 -10.33 18.39 1.24
CA GLY A 116 -9.27 17.59 1.87
C GLY A 116 -8.57 18.33 3.00
N LEU A 117 -7.81 17.59 3.82
CA LEU A 117 -6.96 18.12 4.87
C LEU A 117 -5.53 17.68 4.60
N TYR A 118 -4.61 18.64 4.54
CA TYR A 118 -3.22 18.42 4.18
C TYR A 118 -2.30 19.04 5.23
N THR A 119 -1.12 18.44 5.42
CA THR A 119 -0.14 18.92 6.39
C THR A 119 1.27 18.56 5.93
N ASP A 120 2.24 19.35 6.34
CA ASP A 120 3.67 19.03 6.28
C ASP A 120 4.21 18.51 7.61
N GLN A 121 3.35 18.41 8.62
CA GLN A 121 3.67 17.88 9.94
C GLN A 121 3.42 16.39 10.00
N ILE A 122 3.96 15.77 11.02
CA ILE A 122 3.68 14.39 11.38
C ILE A 122 2.96 14.32 12.73
N TYR A 123 2.22 13.26 12.95
CA TYR A 123 1.74 12.92 14.28
C TYR A 123 2.30 11.57 14.72
N ALA A 124 2.17 11.28 15.99
CA ALA A 124 2.53 9.99 16.54
C ALA A 124 1.38 9.39 17.36
N THR A 125 1.30 8.08 17.35
CA THR A 125 0.63 7.33 18.40
C THR A 125 1.64 7.04 19.49
N GLN A 126 1.49 7.66 20.65
CA GLN A 126 2.33 7.48 21.81
C GLN A 126 1.78 6.32 22.65
N ILE A 127 2.60 5.30 22.88
CA ILE A 127 2.27 4.13 23.68
C ILE A 127 3.05 4.21 24.99
N TYR A 128 2.35 4.13 26.12
CA TYR A 128 2.95 4.14 27.45
C TYR A 128 3.08 2.73 27.99
N ASP A 129 4.27 2.17 27.93
CA ASP A 129 4.58 0.84 28.46
C ASP A 129 5.35 0.92 29.80
N SER A 130 5.75 -0.24 30.34
CA SER A 130 6.50 -0.33 31.58
C SER A 130 7.93 0.26 31.50
N TYR A 131 8.43 0.56 30.32
CA TYR A 131 9.78 1.10 30.08
C TYR A 131 9.76 2.59 29.74
N GLY A 132 8.59 3.18 29.51
CA GLY A 132 8.40 4.58 29.15
C GLY A 132 7.46 4.77 27.97
N SER A 133 7.78 5.75 27.14
CA SER A 133 6.97 6.08 25.97
C SER A 133 7.64 5.56 24.70
N THR A 134 6.87 4.84 23.89
CA THR A 134 7.23 4.45 22.52
C THR A 134 6.32 5.20 21.56
N TYR A 135 6.86 5.59 20.40
CA TYR A 135 6.13 6.37 19.40
C TYR A 135 6.08 5.61 18.07
N ILE A 136 4.89 5.56 17.48
CA ILE A 136 4.70 5.17 16.10
C ILE A 136 4.32 6.43 15.34
N TYR A 137 5.10 6.82 14.35
CA TYR A 137 4.99 8.08 13.63
C TYR A 137 4.23 7.90 12.33
N PHE A 138 3.47 8.94 11.95
CA PHE A 138 2.68 9.00 10.73
C PHE A 138 2.74 10.39 10.12
N ASP A 139 2.97 10.48 8.83
CA ASP A 139 2.51 11.60 8.00
C ASP A 139 1.10 11.28 7.52
N THR A 140 0.27 12.26 7.25
CA THR A 140 -1.06 11.97 6.76
C THR A 140 -1.62 13.07 5.87
N GLU A 141 -2.32 12.63 4.85
CA GLU A 141 -3.21 13.44 4.05
C GLU A 141 -4.62 12.84 4.15
N LEU A 142 -5.62 13.69 4.28
CA LEU A 142 -7.02 13.30 4.21
C LEU A 142 -7.62 13.87 2.92
N LYS A 143 -7.76 13.03 1.90
CA LYS A 143 -8.36 13.41 0.62
C LYS A 143 -9.88 13.24 0.66
N PRO A 144 -10.65 14.03 -0.09
CA PRO A 144 -12.07 13.72 -0.27
C PRO A 144 -12.24 12.30 -0.77
N TYR A 145 -13.11 11.54 -0.11
CA TYR A 145 -13.42 10.19 -0.53
C TYR A 145 -14.71 10.17 -1.35
N VAL A 146 -14.60 9.62 -2.54
CA VAL A 146 -15.74 9.43 -3.44
C VAL A 146 -15.75 7.99 -3.91
N LEU A 147 -16.77 7.23 -3.49
CA LEU A 147 -16.95 5.87 -3.95
C LEU A 147 -17.57 5.87 -5.34
N GLU A 148 -16.73 5.91 -6.36
CA GLU A 148 -17.12 5.88 -7.77
C GLU A 148 -16.75 4.56 -8.44
N ALA A 149 -17.51 4.21 -9.47
CA ALA A 149 -17.21 3.08 -10.32
C ALA A 149 -16.14 3.47 -11.34
N VAL A 150 -14.88 3.51 -10.89
CA VAL A 150 -13.69 3.78 -11.70
C VAL A 150 -12.87 2.49 -11.80
N ARG A 151 -12.21 2.28 -12.94
CA ARG A 151 -11.45 1.05 -13.19
C ARG A 151 -10.26 0.91 -12.22
N PRO A 152 -9.93 -0.32 -11.80
CA PRO A 152 -8.73 -0.59 -11.03
C PRO A 152 -7.44 -0.24 -11.80
N GLU A 153 -6.37 0.01 -11.08
CA GLU A 153 -5.04 0.06 -11.65
C GLU A 153 -4.64 -1.30 -12.23
N LYS A 154 -3.73 -1.29 -13.20
CA LYS A 154 -3.16 -2.49 -13.78
C LYS A 154 -2.35 -3.25 -12.71
N PRO A 155 -2.50 -4.58 -12.59
CA PRO A 155 -1.63 -5.38 -11.74
C PRO A 155 -0.16 -5.20 -12.07
N GLN A 156 0.72 -5.45 -11.10
CA GLN A 156 2.16 -5.37 -11.26
C GLN A 156 2.79 -6.73 -10.99
N GLU A 157 3.90 -7.00 -11.66
CA GLU A 157 4.80 -8.10 -11.34
C GLU A 157 5.92 -7.57 -10.45
N LEU A 158 6.03 -8.10 -9.23
CA LEU A 158 7.07 -7.69 -8.30
C LEU A 158 8.34 -8.54 -8.47
N ILE A 159 8.17 -9.85 -8.48
CA ILE A 159 9.27 -10.81 -8.55
C ILE A 159 8.89 -11.90 -9.53
N HIS A 160 9.86 -12.24 -10.34
CA HIS A 160 9.81 -13.35 -11.27
C HIS A 160 11.11 -14.13 -11.10
N GLU A 161 11.06 -15.21 -10.35
CA GLU A 161 12.27 -15.97 -10.04
C GLU A 161 12.17 -17.39 -10.55
N VAL A 162 13.20 -17.78 -11.34
CA VAL A 162 13.38 -19.14 -11.84
C VAL A 162 14.68 -19.67 -11.22
N SER A 163 14.78 -19.62 -9.90
CA SER A 163 15.95 -20.20 -9.23
C SER A 163 15.72 -21.68 -8.91
N THR A 164 16.74 -22.36 -8.47
CA THR A 164 16.92 -23.80 -8.21
C THR A 164 15.77 -24.58 -7.54
N GLY A 165 14.55 -24.17 -7.73
CA GLY A 165 13.33 -24.74 -7.19
C GLY A 165 12.17 -24.55 -8.14
N THR A 166 11.00 -24.44 -7.58
CA THR A 166 9.76 -24.15 -8.27
C THR A 166 9.75 -22.70 -8.74
N PRO A 167 9.55 -22.43 -10.04
CA PRO A 167 9.39 -21.07 -10.52
C PRO A 167 8.13 -20.44 -9.92
N TYR A 168 8.25 -19.18 -9.48
CA TYR A 168 7.12 -18.43 -8.94
C TYR A 168 7.12 -16.98 -9.41
N ILE A 169 5.94 -16.40 -9.39
CA ILE A 169 5.71 -14.97 -9.62
C ILE A 169 5.01 -14.38 -8.40
N ILE A 170 5.42 -13.20 -7.97
CA ILE A 170 4.66 -12.40 -7.03
C ILE A 170 3.92 -11.32 -7.81
N LEU A 171 2.60 -11.38 -7.78
CA LEU A 171 1.71 -10.37 -8.33
C LEU A 171 1.33 -9.37 -7.26
N ARG A 172 1.24 -8.10 -7.63
CA ARG A 172 0.78 -7.00 -6.78
C ARG A 172 -0.52 -6.42 -7.33
N PHE A 173 -1.44 -6.14 -6.42
CA PHE A 173 -2.75 -5.55 -6.69
C PHE A 173 -2.89 -4.26 -5.88
N SER A 174 -3.04 -3.14 -6.58
CA SER A 174 -3.27 -1.85 -5.94
C SER A 174 -4.66 -1.80 -5.29
N PRO A 175 -4.79 -1.29 -4.07
CA PRO A 175 -6.08 -0.97 -3.48
C PRO A 175 -6.72 0.27 -4.10
N LEU A 176 -5.98 1.01 -4.95
CA LEU A 176 -6.42 2.25 -5.57
C LEU A 176 -6.93 2.02 -7.00
N ASN A 177 -7.84 2.88 -7.42
CA ASN A 177 -8.24 2.99 -8.82
C ASN A 177 -7.26 3.90 -9.59
N VAL A 178 -7.45 4.01 -10.92
CA VAL A 178 -6.57 4.81 -11.79
C VAL A 178 -6.55 6.31 -11.48
N ASP A 179 -7.51 6.81 -10.71
CA ASP A 179 -7.57 8.20 -10.25
C ASP A 179 -6.97 8.37 -8.83
N GLY A 180 -6.42 7.29 -8.24
CA GLY A 180 -5.75 7.30 -6.94
C GLY A 180 -6.71 7.25 -5.74
N TYR A 181 -7.97 6.86 -5.94
CA TYR A 181 -8.93 6.68 -4.85
C TYR A 181 -9.00 5.23 -4.39
N LEU A 182 -9.13 5.05 -3.07
CA LEU A 182 -9.29 3.75 -2.46
C LEU A 182 -10.60 3.11 -2.92
N MET A 183 -10.52 1.87 -3.36
CA MET A 183 -11.68 1.07 -3.75
C MET A 183 -12.24 0.31 -2.54
N ASP A 184 -13.50 -0.11 -2.65
CA ASP A 184 -14.08 -1.07 -1.72
C ASP A 184 -13.48 -2.47 -1.98
N LEU A 185 -12.58 -2.89 -1.10
CA LEU A 185 -11.79 -4.11 -1.26
C LEU A 185 -12.63 -5.39 -1.21
N GLU A 186 -13.82 -5.36 -0.60
CA GLU A 186 -14.76 -6.49 -0.61
C GLU A 186 -15.30 -6.78 -2.01
N ASN A 187 -15.25 -5.77 -2.88
CA ASN A 187 -15.72 -5.82 -4.26
C ASN A 187 -14.57 -5.85 -5.28
N LEU A 188 -13.34 -6.05 -4.83
CA LEU A 188 -12.15 -6.08 -5.66
C LEU A 188 -11.61 -7.50 -5.79
N TYR A 189 -11.44 -7.95 -7.04
CA TYR A 189 -11.04 -9.31 -7.40
C TYR A 189 -9.92 -9.25 -8.45
N TYR A 190 -9.30 -10.39 -8.73
CA TYR A 190 -8.43 -10.58 -9.89
C TYR A 190 -8.77 -11.87 -10.64
N ARG A 191 -8.49 -11.87 -11.93
CA ARG A 191 -8.63 -13.00 -12.86
C ARG A 191 -7.28 -13.29 -13.50
N ILE A 192 -7.04 -14.56 -13.73
CA ILE A 192 -5.86 -15.04 -14.46
C ILE A 192 -6.31 -15.72 -15.75
N TYR A 193 -5.57 -15.47 -16.81
CA TYR A 193 -5.75 -16.13 -18.10
C TYR A 193 -4.43 -16.80 -18.47
N LEU A 194 -4.49 -18.03 -18.96
CA LEU A 194 -3.36 -18.74 -19.53
C LEU A 194 -3.62 -18.91 -21.03
N ASP A 195 -2.75 -18.34 -21.85
CA ASP A 195 -2.90 -18.30 -23.32
C ASP A 195 -4.28 -17.80 -23.76
N GLY A 196 -4.74 -16.71 -23.13
CA GLY A 196 -6.04 -16.09 -23.37
C GLY A 196 -7.25 -16.84 -22.82
N ARG A 197 -7.07 -17.99 -22.16
CA ARG A 197 -8.14 -18.79 -21.56
C ARG A 197 -8.24 -18.51 -20.07
N LEU A 198 -9.45 -18.18 -19.60
CA LEU A 198 -9.71 -17.91 -18.20
C LEU A 198 -9.35 -19.14 -17.34
N PHE A 199 -8.44 -18.95 -16.40
CA PHE A 199 -7.97 -19.99 -15.51
C PHE A 199 -9.04 -20.34 -14.47
N ARG A 200 -9.14 -21.64 -14.14
CA ARG A 200 -10.03 -22.14 -13.10
C ARG A 200 -9.22 -22.67 -11.95
N PHE A 201 -9.46 -22.11 -10.77
CA PHE A 201 -8.78 -22.51 -9.56
C PHE A 201 -9.33 -23.84 -9.04
N ASN A 202 -8.43 -24.74 -8.70
CA ASN A 202 -8.79 -26.05 -8.18
C ASN A 202 -8.91 -26.00 -6.64
N VAL A 203 -9.96 -26.59 -6.11
CA VAL A 203 -10.23 -26.67 -4.65
C VAL A 203 -9.10 -27.37 -3.89
N SER A 204 -8.40 -28.33 -4.50
CA SER A 204 -7.25 -28.99 -3.85
C SER A 204 -6.11 -28.02 -3.50
N ASP A 205 -5.92 -27.00 -4.33
CA ASP A 205 -4.86 -26.02 -4.18
C ASP A 205 -5.35 -24.76 -3.44
N TYR A 206 -6.66 -24.52 -3.47
CA TYR A 206 -7.34 -23.36 -2.89
C TYR A 206 -8.58 -23.80 -2.10
N PRO A 207 -8.41 -24.44 -0.93
CA PRO A 207 -9.50 -25.11 -0.22
C PRO A 207 -10.60 -24.19 0.32
N LEU A 208 -10.34 -22.90 0.42
CA LEU A 208 -11.33 -21.90 0.86
C LEU A 208 -12.14 -21.30 -0.31
N LEU A 209 -11.81 -21.64 -1.54
CA LEU A 209 -12.56 -21.18 -2.71
C LEU A 209 -13.63 -22.19 -3.11
N PRO A 210 -14.76 -21.75 -3.68
CA PRO A 210 -15.71 -22.65 -4.32
C PRO A 210 -15.07 -23.39 -5.50
N GLU A 211 -15.56 -24.58 -5.78
CA GLU A 211 -15.11 -25.38 -6.91
C GLU A 211 -15.29 -24.59 -8.24
N ASN A 212 -14.30 -24.69 -9.11
CA ASN A 212 -14.27 -24.00 -10.41
C ASN A 212 -14.32 -22.46 -10.34
N THR A 213 -13.88 -21.86 -9.25
CA THR A 213 -13.72 -20.41 -9.16
C THR A 213 -12.79 -19.90 -10.24
N THR A 214 -13.14 -18.80 -10.89
CA THR A 214 -12.37 -18.15 -11.96
C THR A 214 -11.82 -16.79 -11.57
N GLU A 215 -12.12 -16.34 -10.37
CA GLU A 215 -11.66 -15.07 -9.81
C GLU A 215 -11.45 -15.20 -8.31
N ILE A 216 -10.49 -14.47 -7.79
CA ILE A 216 -10.18 -14.47 -6.35
C ILE A 216 -10.29 -13.04 -5.82
N SER A 217 -10.90 -12.85 -4.66
CA SER A 217 -10.85 -11.58 -3.94
C SER A 217 -9.41 -11.23 -3.59
N VAL A 218 -9.03 -9.97 -3.72
CA VAL A 218 -7.70 -9.48 -3.26
C VAL A 218 -7.52 -9.70 -1.76
N MET A 219 -8.62 -9.77 -1.01
CA MET A 219 -8.63 -10.04 0.44
C MET A 219 -8.68 -11.54 0.77
N TYR A 220 -8.61 -12.42 -0.21
CA TYR A 220 -8.58 -13.87 0.06
C TYR A 220 -7.36 -14.21 0.91
N ASN A 221 -7.64 -14.75 2.10
CA ASN A 221 -6.61 -14.99 3.11
C ASN A 221 -6.16 -16.46 3.09
N ASP A 222 -4.95 -16.67 2.63
CA ASP A 222 -4.22 -17.93 2.74
C ASP A 222 -2.72 -17.66 2.96
N SER A 223 -1.91 -18.71 3.06
CA SER A 223 -0.46 -18.58 3.28
C SER A 223 0.31 -17.94 2.10
N TRP A 224 -0.33 -17.76 0.95
CA TRP A 224 0.26 -17.24 -0.27
C TRP A 224 -0.18 -15.82 -0.60
N ASN A 225 -1.13 -15.29 0.15
CA ASN A 225 -1.69 -13.97 -0.02
C ASN A 225 -1.24 -13.10 1.15
N PHE A 226 -0.66 -11.95 0.88
CA PHE A 226 -0.15 -11.06 1.91
C PHE A 226 -0.28 -9.60 1.50
N PHE A 227 -0.36 -8.73 2.48
CA PHE A 227 -0.25 -7.29 2.30
C PHE A 227 1.23 -6.94 2.38
N ASP A 228 1.79 -6.37 1.31
CA ASP A 228 3.22 -6.06 1.30
C ASP A 228 3.52 -4.67 1.89
N TYR A 229 4.79 -4.41 2.09
CA TYR A 229 5.28 -3.21 2.75
C TYR A 229 5.10 -1.92 1.93
N ASP A 230 4.75 -2.03 0.65
CA ASP A 230 4.50 -0.89 -0.21
C ASP A 230 2.99 -0.61 -0.38
N GLY A 231 2.13 -1.21 0.45
CA GLY A 231 0.69 -0.96 0.47
C GLY A 231 -0.11 -1.68 -0.62
N TYR A 232 0.45 -2.75 -1.19
CA TYR A 232 -0.21 -3.59 -2.18
C TYR A 232 -0.68 -4.91 -1.57
N TYR A 233 -1.76 -5.45 -2.13
CA TYR A 233 -2.14 -6.84 -1.90
C TYR A 233 -1.33 -7.71 -2.85
N SER A 234 -0.58 -8.65 -2.31
CA SER A 234 0.34 -9.47 -3.07
C SER A 234 -0.05 -10.92 -3.05
N ARG A 235 0.13 -11.59 -4.19
CA ARG A 235 -0.13 -13.00 -4.34
C ARG A 235 1.07 -13.71 -4.95
N LEU A 236 1.54 -14.73 -4.27
CA LEU A 236 2.54 -15.64 -4.80
C LEU A 236 1.87 -16.75 -5.61
N PHE A 237 2.29 -16.93 -6.86
CA PHE A 237 1.88 -18.04 -7.72
C PHE A 237 3.06 -18.95 -7.99
N SER A 238 2.86 -20.24 -7.76
CA SER A 238 3.74 -21.30 -8.22
C SER A 238 3.20 -21.89 -9.52
N PHE A 239 4.10 -22.19 -10.44
CA PHE A 239 3.77 -22.67 -11.79
C PHE A 239 4.11 -24.13 -12.00
N ASP A 240 4.26 -24.90 -10.94
CA ASP A 240 4.47 -26.34 -11.05
C ASP A 240 3.36 -26.98 -11.87
N ASN A 241 3.75 -27.61 -12.96
CA ASN A 241 2.87 -28.38 -13.84
C ASN A 241 1.87 -27.58 -14.71
N LEU A 242 1.95 -26.27 -14.81
CA LEU A 242 1.14 -25.48 -15.74
C LEU A 242 1.86 -25.34 -17.10
N ASN A 243 1.18 -25.76 -18.16
CA ASN A 243 1.68 -25.60 -19.53
C ASN A 243 0.97 -24.42 -20.20
N TYR A 244 1.66 -23.29 -20.34
CA TYR A 244 1.19 -22.07 -21.00
C TYR A 244 2.37 -21.28 -21.56
N ASP A 245 2.11 -20.36 -22.47
CA ASP A 245 3.12 -19.47 -23.05
C ASP A 245 3.08 -18.09 -22.40
N VAL A 246 1.88 -17.55 -22.17
CA VAL A 246 1.66 -16.25 -21.57
C VAL A 246 0.58 -16.35 -20.51
N MET A 247 0.88 -15.81 -19.33
CA MET A 247 -0.10 -15.50 -18.29
C MET A 247 -0.55 -14.05 -18.46
N GLU A 248 -1.84 -13.80 -18.44
CA GLU A 248 -2.39 -12.46 -18.33
C GLU A 248 -3.18 -12.34 -17.02
N VAL A 249 -3.06 -11.20 -16.36
CA VAL A 249 -3.75 -10.92 -15.09
C VAL A 249 -4.47 -9.59 -15.20
N GLU A 250 -5.75 -9.55 -14.79
CA GLU A 250 -6.54 -8.34 -14.69
C GLU A 250 -7.21 -8.22 -13.33
N MET A 251 -7.39 -7.01 -12.84
CA MET A 251 -8.24 -6.73 -11.70
C MET A 251 -9.68 -6.49 -12.15
N VAL A 252 -10.60 -6.85 -11.29
CA VAL A 252 -12.04 -6.72 -11.50
C VAL A 252 -12.67 -6.01 -10.30
N TYR A 253 -13.35 -4.91 -10.56
CA TYR A 253 -14.05 -4.15 -9.53
C TYR A 253 -15.56 -4.11 -9.81
N ARG A 254 -16.36 -4.41 -8.80
CA ARG A 254 -17.82 -4.40 -8.92
C ARG A 254 -18.42 -3.37 -7.99
N LEU A 255 -19.04 -2.35 -8.55
CA LEU A 255 -19.70 -1.32 -7.76
C LEU A 255 -21.00 -0.88 -8.42
N LYS A 256 -22.08 -0.79 -7.63
CA LYS A 256 -23.39 -0.30 -8.07
C LYS A 256 -23.91 -0.98 -9.36
N GLY A 257 -23.69 -2.30 -9.47
CA GLY A 257 -24.11 -3.10 -10.63
C GLY A 257 -23.26 -2.97 -11.89
N LYS A 258 -22.15 -2.26 -11.82
CA LYS A 258 -21.13 -2.19 -12.89
C LYS A 258 -19.98 -3.14 -12.58
N GLU A 259 -19.48 -3.81 -13.59
CA GLU A 259 -18.19 -4.51 -13.56
C GLU A 259 -17.18 -3.73 -14.40
N LEU A 260 -16.04 -3.42 -13.81
CA LEU A 260 -14.95 -2.67 -14.40
C LEU A 260 -13.67 -3.49 -14.29
N THR A 261 -12.89 -3.54 -15.36
CA THR A 261 -11.62 -4.28 -15.38
C THR A 261 -10.45 -3.33 -15.61
N SER A 262 -9.32 -3.69 -15.04
CA SER A 262 -8.04 -3.03 -15.35
C SER A 262 -7.56 -3.39 -16.76
N GLU A 263 -6.48 -2.76 -17.18
CA GLU A 263 -5.64 -3.31 -18.24
C GLU A 263 -5.03 -4.63 -17.77
N ARG A 264 -4.77 -5.54 -18.70
CA ARG A 264 -4.10 -6.80 -18.39
C ARG A 264 -2.59 -6.64 -18.29
N LEU A 265 -2.03 -7.25 -17.28
CA LEU A 265 -0.59 -7.50 -17.18
C LEU A 265 -0.31 -8.82 -17.92
N ALA A 266 0.56 -8.79 -18.92
CA ALA A 266 0.99 -10.01 -19.63
C ALA A 266 2.39 -10.40 -19.15
N ILE A 267 2.56 -11.65 -18.73
CA ILE A 267 3.79 -12.23 -18.20
C ILE A 267 4.13 -13.48 -18.99
N PRO A 268 5.25 -13.50 -19.73
CA PRO A 268 5.72 -14.71 -20.40
C PRO A 268 6.02 -15.83 -19.39
N ASN A 269 5.80 -17.08 -19.78
CA ASN A 269 6.13 -18.22 -18.93
C ASN A 269 7.65 -18.27 -18.68
N PRO A 270 8.10 -18.17 -17.42
CA PRO A 270 9.52 -18.13 -17.08
C PRO A 270 10.27 -19.44 -17.36
N THR A 271 9.55 -20.54 -17.44
CA THR A 271 10.14 -21.87 -17.65
C THR A 271 10.29 -22.24 -19.12
N LYS A 272 9.69 -21.45 -20.01
CA LYS A 272 9.81 -21.63 -21.45
C LYS A 272 10.87 -20.69 -22.00
N GLU A 273 11.83 -21.25 -22.72
CA GLU A 273 12.67 -20.40 -23.54
C GLU A 273 11.77 -19.68 -24.56
N PRO A 274 11.97 -18.39 -24.83
CA PRO A 274 11.20 -17.69 -25.83
C PRO A 274 11.36 -18.43 -27.16
N ASP A 275 10.26 -19.01 -27.67
CA ASP A 275 10.27 -19.71 -28.95
C ASP A 275 10.83 -18.79 -30.03
N GLY A 276 12.06 -19.08 -30.44
CA GLY A 276 12.52 -18.82 -31.78
C GLY A 276 12.70 -17.36 -32.21
N ILE A 277 13.16 -16.47 -31.34
CA ILE A 277 14.18 -15.55 -31.82
C ILE A 277 15.52 -16.24 -31.54
N THR A 278 15.85 -17.25 -32.32
CA THR A 278 17.25 -17.47 -32.66
C THR A 278 17.75 -16.08 -33.03
N SER A 279 18.48 -15.45 -32.10
CA SER A 279 19.31 -14.33 -32.48
C SER A 279 19.99 -14.77 -33.75
N VAL A 280 19.63 -14.17 -34.88
CA VAL A 280 20.48 -14.16 -36.03
C VAL A 280 21.71 -13.46 -35.49
N VAL A 281 22.64 -14.26 -34.97
CA VAL A 281 23.99 -13.84 -34.71
C VAL A 281 24.58 -13.55 -36.07
N GLY A 282 24.23 -12.36 -36.58
CA GLY A 282 25.07 -11.75 -37.59
C GLY A 282 26.42 -11.60 -36.89
N GLU A 283 27.46 -12.14 -37.52
CA GLU A 283 28.86 -12.00 -37.12
C GLU A 283 29.23 -10.52 -36.94
N GLY A 284 28.85 -9.92 -35.83
CA GLY A 284 29.20 -8.57 -35.39
C GLY A 284 29.47 -8.65 -33.88
N GLU A 285 30.63 -8.20 -33.46
CA GLU A 285 31.04 -8.17 -32.06
C GLU A 285 29.98 -7.42 -31.23
N VAL A 286 29.20 -8.17 -30.46
CA VAL A 286 28.26 -7.61 -29.48
C VAL A 286 29.08 -7.25 -28.21
N SER A 287 29.29 -5.98 -27.99
CA SER A 287 29.96 -5.55 -26.76
C SER A 287 28.93 -5.39 -25.62
N THR A 288 29.05 -6.22 -24.60
CA THR A 288 28.25 -6.09 -23.37
C THR A 288 29.09 -5.39 -22.31
N VAL A 289 28.57 -4.32 -21.76
CA VAL A 289 29.20 -3.57 -20.67
C VAL A 289 28.32 -3.71 -19.43
N CYS A 290 28.94 -4.12 -18.32
CA CYS A 290 28.29 -4.24 -17.02
C CYS A 290 28.57 -3.03 -16.14
N TYR A 291 27.55 -2.59 -15.41
CA TYR A 291 27.64 -1.49 -14.44
C TYR A 291 27.13 -1.96 -13.07
N ASP A 292 27.71 -1.43 -11.99
CA ASP A 292 27.12 -1.58 -10.66
C ASP A 292 25.86 -0.68 -10.50
N LEU A 293 25.19 -0.81 -9.38
CA LEU A 293 23.97 0.00 -9.09
C LEU A 293 24.27 1.50 -8.93
N GLN A 294 25.54 1.91 -8.83
CA GLN A 294 25.98 3.30 -8.81
C GLN A 294 26.37 3.81 -10.21
N GLY A 295 26.18 2.99 -11.25
CA GLY A 295 26.49 3.34 -12.63
C GLY A 295 27.98 3.26 -12.99
N ARG A 296 28.84 2.64 -12.16
CA ARG A 296 30.25 2.45 -12.47
C ARG A 296 30.45 1.18 -13.28
N ARG A 297 31.27 1.25 -14.33
CA ARG A 297 31.62 0.12 -15.16
C ARG A 297 32.40 -0.93 -14.36
N ILE A 298 31.95 -2.18 -14.42
CA ILE A 298 32.58 -3.32 -13.72
C ILE A 298 32.90 -4.46 -14.69
N PRO A 299 33.83 -5.36 -14.35
CA PRO A 299 34.09 -6.57 -15.15
C PRO A 299 32.87 -7.46 -15.24
N SER A 300 32.69 -8.12 -16.38
CA SER A 300 31.53 -9.01 -16.63
C SER A 300 31.42 -10.22 -15.67
N ALA A 301 32.45 -10.51 -14.91
CA ALA A 301 32.53 -11.62 -13.94
C ALA A 301 32.24 -11.17 -12.49
N ALA A 302 31.77 -9.95 -12.25
CA ALA A 302 31.49 -9.47 -10.90
C ALA A 302 30.25 -10.20 -10.31
N HIS A 303 30.38 -10.65 -9.07
CA HIS A 303 29.27 -11.23 -8.30
C HIS A 303 28.46 -10.10 -7.64
N GLY A 304 27.15 -10.09 -7.85
CA GLY A 304 26.21 -9.13 -7.29
C GLY A 304 25.22 -8.62 -8.33
N PRO A 305 24.22 -7.80 -7.93
CA PRO A 305 23.28 -7.20 -8.85
C PRO A 305 24.03 -6.24 -9.80
N VAL A 306 23.87 -6.46 -11.11
CA VAL A 306 24.54 -5.70 -12.16
C VAL A 306 23.55 -5.24 -13.22
N VAL A 307 23.74 -4.05 -13.73
CA VAL A 307 23.04 -3.57 -14.91
C VAL A 307 23.85 -3.93 -16.15
N ARG A 308 23.31 -4.74 -17.02
CA ARG A 308 23.94 -5.09 -18.29
C ARG A 308 23.41 -4.21 -19.41
N ARG A 309 24.29 -3.56 -20.11
CA ARG A 309 23.97 -2.78 -21.30
C ARG A 309 24.60 -3.44 -22.51
N THR A 310 23.75 -3.89 -23.41
CA THR A 310 24.17 -4.55 -24.64
C THR A 310 23.98 -3.61 -25.83
N LEU A 311 25.02 -3.38 -26.60
CA LEU A 311 24.96 -2.63 -27.84
C LEU A 311 24.63 -3.62 -28.95
N LEU A 312 23.52 -3.41 -29.64
CA LEU A 312 23.10 -4.23 -30.76
C LEU A 312 23.79 -3.80 -32.07
N PRO A 313 23.88 -4.68 -33.08
CA PRO A 313 24.55 -4.38 -34.35
C PRO A 313 23.92 -3.20 -35.11
N ASP A 314 22.67 -2.87 -34.85
CA ASP A 314 21.93 -1.76 -35.44
C ASP A 314 22.18 -0.42 -34.72
N GLY A 315 23.06 -0.40 -33.71
CA GLY A 315 23.36 0.76 -32.88
C GLY A 315 22.34 1.02 -31.78
N SER A 316 21.28 0.24 -31.66
CA SER A 316 20.35 0.32 -30.54
C SER A 316 20.95 -0.26 -29.26
N GLN A 317 20.41 0.14 -28.11
CA GLN A 317 20.91 -0.28 -26.79
C GLN A 317 19.80 -0.97 -26.03
N ARG A 318 20.11 -2.13 -25.43
CA ARG A 318 19.25 -2.86 -24.50
C ARG A 318 19.89 -2.85 -23.11
N THR A 319 19.09 -2.50 -22.10
CA THR A 319 19.52 -2.49 -20.68
C THR A 319 18.84 -3.61 -19.97
#